data_4c34a3183edf2a3ea5f869c660248aa9
#
_entry.id   4c34a3183edf2a3ea5f869c660248aa9
#
_cell.length_a   1.000
_cell.length_b   1.000
_cell.length_c   1.000
_cell.angle_alpha   90.00
_cell.angle_beta   90.00
_cell.angle_gamma   90.00
#
_symmetry.space_group_name_H-M   'P 1'
#
loop_
_entity.id
_entity.type
_entity.pdbx_description
1 polymer ?
#
loop_
_entity_poly.entity_id
_entity_poly.type
_entity_poly.pdbx_seq_one_letter_code
_entity_poly.pdbx_strand_id
1 'polypeptide(L)'
;MGKDPVFRRLIVLASTALITGVLAGCGTTDSWVEAHPADGWPAQFGNAANSSYTPVGGAGALRLEWRRSVKGDLAAQVSLGSGSYLAVNAQSAGGCSLMVWETDNKARQRWCTRLWQVPGTGSPLSSPLFDGFDNLYVGQPGAMLSFPPTQWIRWRRPVIGMPTTPRFLAPGQLLVVTHLGQVLVFEAHNGRVVGTLDLVSGVDPTDSNRGLADCQPARRGCPVAAAPAFSSANGIVVVGLWEPNAPGPVLVGLRYRAGDPASITREWTTDAVGQGPISSPVLSADGATVYVNGRDQRLWALNSADGKPKWSVPLDYLAQTPPSVTPDGLIVAGGGPGAKLVAVRDKGDHADVLWSRDDVAPLSATSRAGDGIAYTVAKDGDNGQALLVFDPADGHTVNNYPLPQATGWPVGVSVGHDRRVVTATSDGQVYGFVPE
;
A
#
# COMPACT_ATOMS: atom_id res chain seq x y z
N MET A 1 44.80 -44.04 -61.18
CA MET A 1 43.86 -42.89 -61.15
C MET A 1 43.56 -42.61 -59.66
N GLY A 2 44.29 -41.64 -59.13
CA GLY A 2 44.27 -41.27 -57.72
C GLY A 2 43.07 -40.40 -57.42
N LYS A 3 42.38 -40.68 -56.34
CA LYS A 3 41.35 -39.83 -55.75
C LYS A 3 42.01 -39.02 -54.64
N ASP A 4 42.09 -37.71 -54.84
CA ASP A 4 42.72 -36.72 -53.95
C ASP A 4 42.14 -36.78 -52.54
N PRO A 5 42.99 -36.85 -51.49
CA PRO A 5 42.55 -36.86 -50.09
C PRO A 5 42.14 -35.46 -49.56
N VAL A 6 42.28 -34.42 -50.37
CA VAL A 6 41.98 -33.02 -49.94
C VAL A 6 40.48 -32.75 -49.85
N PHE A 7 39.65 -33.40 -50.66
CA PHE A 7 38.21 -33.17 -50.66
C PHE A 7 37.46 -33.73 -49.47
N ARG A 8 38.04 -34.79 -48.80
CA ARG A 8 37.41 -35.37 -47.59
C ARG A 8 37.69 -34.57 -46.32
N ARG A 9 38.75 -33.75 -46.28
CA ARG A 9 39.09 -32.90 -45.11
C ARG A 9 38.28 -31.60 -45.10
N LEU A 10 37.87 -31.08 -46.23
CA LEU A 10 37.03 -29.85 -46.34
C LEU A 10 35.57 -30.10 -45.95
N ILE A 11 35.02 -31.32 -46.21
CA ILE A 11 33.65 -31.65 -45.85
C ILE A 11 33.48 -31.88 -44.33
N VAL A 12 34.52 -32.40 -43.65
CA VAL A 12 34.50 -32.61 -42.18
C VAL A 12 34.65 -31.31 -41.44
N LEU A 13 35.38 -30.31 -41.95
CA LEU A 13 35.55 -28.98 -41.35
C LEU A 13 34.31 -28.10 -41.54
N ALA A 14 33.55 -28.24 -42.61
CA ALA A 14 32.31 -27.51 -42.85
C ALA A 14 31.16 -28.05 -41.96
N SER A 15 31.13 -29.38 -41.67
CA SER A 15 30.11 -29.98 -40.80
C SER A 15 30.34 -29.66 -39.32
N THR A 16 31.57 -29.46 -38.86
CA THR A 16 31.87 -29.07 -37.46
C THR A 16 31.62 -27.60 -37.21
N ALA A 17 31.75 -26.70 -38.20
CA ALA A 17 31.41 -25.30 -38.07
C ALA A 17 29.91 -25.02 -38.01
N LEU A 18 29.06 -25.86 -38.60
CA LEU A 18 27.61 -25.74 -38.53
C LEU A 18 27.01 -26.21 -37.20
N ILE A 19 27.64 -27.13 -36.48
CA ILE A 19 27.16 -27.66 -35.19
C ILE A 19 27.53 -26.75 -34.02
N THR A 20 28.59 -25.94 -34.13
CA THR A 20 28.96 -24.97 -33.11
C THR A 20 28.18 -23.65 -33.19
N GLY A 21 27.51 -23.34 -34.31
CA GLY A 21 26.67 -22.14 -34.49
C GLY A 21 25.26 -22.24 -33.91
N VAL A 22 24.76 -23.45 -33.59
CA VAL A 22 23.39 -23.67 -33.11
C VAL A 22 23.30 -23.70 -31.56
N LEU A 23 24.45 -23.78 -30.86
CA LEU A 23 24.48 -23.81 -29.39
C LEU A 23 24.71 -22.41 -28.77
N ALA A 24 24.89 -21.36 -29.56
CA ALA A 24 25.01 -19.99 -29.09
C ALA A 24 23.69 -19.21 -29.06
N GLY A 25 22.55 -19.86 -29.33
CA GLY A 25 21.23 -19.24 -29.48
C GLY A 25 20.30 -19.36 -28.26
N CYS A 26 20.74 -19.94 -27.15
CA CYS A 26 20.04 -19.80 -25.86
C CYS A 26 20.67 -18.62 -25.09
N GLY A 27 20.65 -17.44 -25.69
CA GLY A 27 20.76 -16.20 -24.95
C GLY A 27 19.59 -16.19 -23.96
N THR A 28 19.89 -16.03 -22.69
CA THR A 28 18.89 -15.74 -21.69
C THR A 28 18.06 -14.57 -22.19
N THR A 29 16.84 -14.83 -22.67
CA THR A 29 15.85 -13.81 -22.99
C THR A 29 15.22 -13.22 -21.71
N ASP A 30 15.94 -13.24 -20.62
CA ASP A 30 15.56 -12.61 -19.37
C ASP A 30 15.87 -11.12 -19.52
N SER A 31 14.98 -10.41 -20.28
CA SER A 31 15.03 -8.97 -20.34
C SER A 31 14.67 -8.45 -18.94
N TRP A 32 15.66 -7.97 -18.22
CA TRP A 32 15.46 -7.28 -16.95
C TRP A 32 14.59 -6.05 -17.21
N VAL A 33 13.36 -6.07 -16.69
CA VAL A 33 12.48 -4.91 -16.71
C VAL A 33 12.36 -4.40 -15.30
N GLU A 34 12.71 -3.13 -15.08
CA GLU A 34 12.61 -2.50 -13.78
C GLU A 34 11.14 -2.33 -13.39
N ALA A 35 10.75 -2.97 -12.29
CA ALA A 35 9.41 -2.87 -11.76
C ALA A 35 9.14 -1.46 -11.22
N HIS A 36 7.97 -0.91 -11.55
CA HIS A 36 7.44 0.36 -11.05
C HIS A 36 5.98 0.16 -10.63
N PRO A 37 5.38 1.03 -9.79
CA PRO A 37 3.99 0.86 -9.37
C PRO A 37 3.03 0.89 -10.56
N ALA A 38 1.95 0.12 -10.49
CA ALA A 38 0.86 0.18 -11.45
C ALA A 38 0.14 1.54 -11.39
N ASP A 39 -0.50 1.94 -12.49
CA ASP A 39 -1.33 3.13 -12.53
C ASP A 39 -2.61 2.95 -11.69
N GLY A 40 -3.17 4.04 -11.22
CA GLY A 40 -4.39 4.05 -10.41
C GLY A 40 -4.13 3.82 -8.93
N TRP A 41 -4.46 2.65 -8.39
CA TRP A 41 -4.39 2.33 -6.97
C TRP A 41 -3.60 1.06 -6.66
N PRO A 42 -2.29 1.04 -6.93
CA PRO A 42 -1.48 -0.18 -6.84
C PRO A 42 -1.35 -0.79 -5.44
N ALA A 43 -1.58 -0.01 -4.38
CA ALA A 43 -1.43 -0.45 -2.99
C ALA A 43 -2.33 0.34 -2.04
N GLN A 44 -2.32 -0.02 -0.77
CA GLN A 44 -2.98 0.72 0.31
C GLN A 44 -2.60 2.21 0.27
N PHE A 45 -3.59 3.09 0.34
CA PHE A 45 -3.46 4.56 0.26
C PHE A 45 -2.90 5.08 -1.07
N GLY A 46 -3.02 4.31 -2.14
CA GLY A 46 -2.78 4.68 -3.53
C GLY A 46 -1.32 4.64 -3.95
N ASN A 47 -0.41 5.26 -3.23
CA ASN A 47 0.99 5.40 -3.62
C ASN A 47 1.97 5.26 -2.45
N ALA A 48 3.26 5.34 -2.73
CA ALA A 48 4.30 5.17 -1.72
C ALA A 48 4.29 6.25 -0.63
N ALA A 49 3.80 7.46 -0.93
CA ALA A 49 3.66 8.56 0.02
C ALA A 49 2.43 8.44 0.94
N ASN A 50 1.58 7.41 0.76
CA ASN A 50 0.29 7.24 1.43
C ASN A 50 -0.70 8.39 1.20
N SER A 51 -0.56 9.12 0.09
CA SER A 51 -1.30 10.37 -0.12
C SER A 51 -2.80 10.19 -0.35
N SER A 52 -3.27 8.95 -0.53
CA SER A 52 -4.65 8.62 -0.93
C SER A 52 -5.13 9.47 -2.12
N TYR A 53 -4.21 9.68 -3.06
CA TYR A 53 -4.41 10.44 -4.29
C TYR A 53 -3.86 9.67 -5.49
N THR A 54 -4.60 9.69 -6.59
CA THR A 54 -4.15 9.24 -7.92
C THR A 54 -4.32 10.37 -8.93
N PRO A 55 -3.36 10.55 -9.87
CA PRO A 55 -3.53 11.50 -10.97
C PRO A 55 -4.59 11.07 -12.00
N VAL A 56 -5.04 9.83 -11.93
CA VAL A 56 -6.15 9.33 -12.77
C VAL A 56 -7.43 10.08 -12.42
N GLY A 57 -8.23 10.43 -13.43
CA GLY A 57 -9.54 11.03 -13.24
C GLY A 57 -10.53 10.08 -12.55
N GLY A 58 -11.46 10.64 -11.78
CA GLY A 58 -12.54 9.93 -11.14
C GLY A 58 -13.84 9.89 -11.97
N ALA A 59 -14.91 9.45 -11.34
CA ALA A 59 -16.26 9.51 -11.90
C ALA A 59 -17.23 10.02 -10.82
N GLY A 60 -17.95 11.09 -11.13
CA GLY A 60 -18.97 11.64 -10.23
C GLY A 60 -20.24 10.79 -10.20
N ALA A 61 -20.62 10.20 -11.34
CA ALA A 61 -21.73 9.26 -11.45
C ALA A 61 -21.21 7.83 -11.59
N LEU A 62 -21.72 6.94 -10.73
CA LEU A 62 -21.29 5.56 -10.61
C LEU A 62 -22.50 4.62 -10.56
N ARG A 63 -22.30 3.38 -10.96
CA ARG A 63 -23.26 2.29 -10.79
C ARG A 63 -22.59 1.10 -10.12
N LEU A 64 -23.21 0.54 -9.08
CA LEU A 64 -22.76 -0.71 -8.49
C LEU A 64 -22.89 -1.84 -9.53
N GLU A 65 -21.76 -2.36 -9.98
CA GLU A 65 -21.73 -3.43 -11.00
C GLU A 65 -21.74 -4.82 -10.36
N TRP A 66 -20.99 -4.99 -9.26
CA TRP A 66 -20.88 -6.27 -8.58
C TRP A 66 -20.58 -6.11 -7.08
N ARG A 67 -20.93 -7.16 -6.36
CA ARG A 67 -20.54 -7.39 -4.97
C ARG A 67 -20.00 -8.80 -4.82
N ARG A 68 -18.94 -8.95 -4.03
CA ARG A 68 -18.33 -10.25 -3.69
C ARG A 68 -18.03 -10.33 -2.20
N SER A 69 -18.06 -11.55 -1.66
CA SER A 69 -17.58 -11.82 -0.30
C SER A 69 -16.33 -12.70 -0.37
N VAL A 70 -15.27 -12.30 0.34
CA VAL A 70 -14.05 -13.11 0.48
C VAL A 70 -14.19 -14.22 1.53
N LYS A 71 -15.31 -14.26 2.26
CA LYS A 71 -15.57 -15.21 3.35
C LYS A 71 -14.45 -15.22 4.40
N GLY A 72 -13.98 -14.04 4.75
CA GLY A 72 -12.89 -13.84 5.70
C GLY A 72 -12.71 -12.36 6.00
N ASP A 73 -11.96 -12.05 7.04
CA ASP A 73 -11.76 -10.68 7.51
C ASP A 73 -10.69 -9.95 6.70
N LEU A 74 -10.89 -8.66 6.49
CA LEU A 74 -9.96 -7.73 5.84
C LEU A 74 -9.47 -6.69 6.84
N ALA A 75 -8.15 -6.44 6.90
CA ALA A 75 -7.58 -5.32 7.64
C ALA A 75 -6.92 -4.27 6.74
N ALA A 76 -6.63 -4.63 5.49
CA ALA A 76 -5.94 -3.77 4.55
C ALA A 76 -6.77 -3.52 3.30
N GLN A 77 -6.59 -2.34 2.71
CA GLN A 77 -7.26 -1.90 1.49
C GLN A 77 -6.95 -2.83 0.31
N VAL A 78 -7.90 -3.00 -0.58
CA VAL A 78 -7.72 -3.74 -1.84
C VAL A 78 -6.86 -2.94 -2.82
N SER A 79 -6.13 -3.63 -3.69
CA SER A 79 -5.23 -3.03 -4.66
C SER A 79 -5.69 -3.31 -6.08
N LEU A 80 -5.45 -2.36 -6.98
CA LEU A 80 -5.82 -2.43 -8.39
C LEU A 80 -4.56 -2.40 -9.26
N GLY A 81 -4.45 -3.35 -10.17
CA GLY A 81 -3.37 -3.47 -11.16
C GLY A 81 -3.71 -2.77 -12.49
N SER A 82 -2.74 -2.72 -13.39
CA SER A 82 -2.86 -2.07 -14.71
C SER A 82 -3.75 -2.88 -15.68
N GLY A 83 -3.79 -4.21 -15.54
CA GLY A 83 -4.56 -5.13 -16.40
C GLY A 83 -5.98 -5.41 -15.92
N SER A 84 -6.67 -4.46 -15.30
CA SER A 84 -8.01 -4.64 -14.72
C SER A 84 -8.05 -5.73 -13.64
N TYR A 85 -6.95 -5.90 -12.89
CA TYR A 85 -6.88 -6.84 -11.78
C TYR A 85 -7.14 -6.16 -10.44
N LEU A 86 -7.81 -6.89 -9.56
CA LEU A 86 -8.04 -6.55 -8.17
C LEU A 86 -7.41 -7.62 -7.30
N ALA A 87 -6.60 -7.24 -6.33
CA ALA A 87 -6.04 -8.16 -5.36
C ALA A 87 -6.53 -7.87 -3.95
N VAL A 88 -6.86 -8.94 -3.22
CA VAL A 88 -7.36 -8.92 -1.84
C VAL A 88 -6.53 -9.89 -1.00
N ASN A 89 -6.06 -9.43 0.15
CA ASN A 89 -5.43 -10.27 1.16
C ASN A 89 -6.33 -10.33 2.41
N ALA A 90 -6.93 -11.49 2.64
CA ALA A 90 -7.94 -11.70 3.68
C ALA A 90 -7.54 -12.80 4.65
N GLN A 91 -8.02 -12.75 5.89
CA GLN A 91 -7.99 -13.88 6.80
C GLN A 91 -9.23 -14.75 6.58
N SER A 92 -9.05 -15.89 5.91
CA SER A 92 -10.14 -16.85 5.70
C SER A 92 -9.93 -18.11 6.53
N ALA A 93 -11.02 -18.68 7.06
CA ALA A 93 -10.98 -19.89 7.88
C ALA A 93 -10.52 -21.14 7.12
N GLY A 94 -10.48 -21.11 5.81
CA GLY A 94 -10.02 -22.19 4.94
C GLY A 94 -10.02 -21.78 3.48
N GLY A 95 -9.14 -22.36 2.68
CA GLY A 95 -9.06 -22.07 1.24
C GLY A 95 -8.22 -20.86 0.90
N CYS A 96 -8.73 -19.95 0.08
CA CYS A 96 -8.01 -18.83 -0.47
C CYS A 96 -7.95 -17.65 0.51
N SER A 97 -6.76 -17.10 0.76
CA SER A 97 -6.56 -15.85 1.50
C SER A 97 -6.10 -14.71 0.58
N LEU A 98 -5.20 -14.98 -0.34
CA LEU A 98 -4.87 -14.05 -1.43
C LEU A 98 -5.69 -14.39 -2.65
N MET A 99 -6.52 -13.46 -3.10
CA MET A 99 -7.42 -13.60 -4.25
C MET A 99 -7.11 -12.52 -5.27
N VAL A 100 -7.09 -12.90 -6.55
CA VAL A 100 -7.01 -11.97 -7.68
C VAL A 100 -8.24 -12.14 -8.56
N TRP A 101 -8.94 -11.03 -8.81
CA TRP A 101 -10.16 -10.96 -9.58
C TRP A 101 -9.98 -10.03 -10.79
N GLU A 102 -10.80 -10.24 -11.82
CA GLU A 102 -10.88 -9.39 -13.01
C GLU A 102 -12.01 -8.37 -12.81
N THR A 103 -11.67 -7.08 -12.69
CA THR A 103 -12.65 -6.02 -12.41
C THR A 103 -13.60 -5.77 -13.58
N ASP A 104 -13.12 -5.91 -14.81
CA ASP A 104 -13.88 -5.76 -16.07
C ASP A 104 -14.80 -6.96 -16.37
N ASN A 105 -14.66 -8.04 -15.62
CA ASN A 105 -15.46 -9.28 -15.78
C ASN A 105 -16.26 -9.58 -14.50
N LYS A 106 -16.91 -8.58 -13.93
CA LYS A 106 -17.79 -8.68 -12.73
C LYS A 106 -17.09 -9.37 -11.56
N ALA A 107 -15.84 -9.06 -11.33
CA ALA A 107 -14.99 -9.67 -10.32
C ALA A 107 -14.91 -11.21 -10.45
N ARG A 108 -14.78 -11.73 -11.69
CA ARG A 108 -14.46 -13.13 -11.88
C ARG A 108 -13.13 -13.45 -11.22
N GLN A 109 -13.09 -14.50 -10.42
CA GLN A 109 -11.85 -14.96 -9.82
C GLN A 109 -10.91 -15.49 -10.90
N ARG A 110 -9.74 -14.85 -11.06
CA ARG A 110 -8.69 -15.29 -11.95
C ARG A 110 -7.90 -16.44 -11.33
N TRP A 111 -7.44 -16.22 -10.09
CA TRP A 111 -6.78 -17.22 -9.28
C TRP A 111 -6.88 -16.87 -7.79
N CYS A 112 -6.54 -17.84 -6.96
CA CYS A 112 -6.36 -17.62 -5.54
C CYS A 112 -5.32 -18.57 -4.97
N THR A 113 -4.71 -18.17 -3.86
CA THR A 113 -3.78 -19.02 -3.13
C THR A 113 -3.95 -18.84 -1.62
N ARG A 114 -3.57 -19.87 -0.87
CA ARG A 114 -3.55 -19.82 0.58
C ARG A 114 -2.21 -19.25 1.04
N LEU A 115 -2.23 -18.12 1.71
CA LEU A 115 -1.09 -17.62 2.46
C LEU A 115 -1.12 -18.20 3.88
N TRP A 116 0.05 -18.34 4.47
CA TRP A 116 0.13 -18.75 5.87
C TRP A 116 -0.42 -17.63 6.77
N GLN A 117 -1.16 -18.00 7.79
CA GLN A 117 -1.80 -17.10 8.76
C GLN A 117 -1.58 -17.63 10.17
N VAL A 118 -1.45 -16.73 11.13
CA VAL A 118 -1.36 -17.09 12.55
C VAL A 118 -2.77 -17.07 13.14
N PRO A 119 -3.29 -18.19 13.65
CA PRO A 119 -4.63 -18.23 14.23
C PRO A 119 -4.78 -17.22 15.39
N GLY A 120 -5.92 -16.53 15.44
CA GLY A 120 -6.26 -15.61 16.53
C GLY A 120 -5.52 -14.26 16.52
N THR A 121 -4.77 -13.94 15.47
CA THR A 121 -4.01 -12.67 15.39
C THR A 121 -4.71 -11.57 14.60
N GLY A 122 -5.91 -11.82 14.08
CA GLY A 122 -6.64 -10.88 13.24
C GLY A 122 -6.20 -10.92 11.77
N SER A 123 -6.73 -10.00 10.99
CA SER A 123 -6.49 -9.94 9.54
C SER A 123 -5.08 -9.49 9.18
N PRO A 124 -4.54 -9.92 8.02
CA PRO A 124 -3.20 -9.54 7.61
C PRO A 124 -3.08 -8.03 7.35
N LEU A 125 -1.98 -7.43 7.85
CA LEU A 125 -1.69 -6.00 7.71
C LEU A 125 -1.22 -5.60 6.30
N SER A 126 -0.79 -6.58 5.50
CA SER A 126 -0.21 -6.34 4.17
C SER A 126 -1.31 -6.24 3.12
N SER A 127 -1.55 -5.05 2.60
CA SER A 127 -2.24 -4.90 1.32
C SER A 127 -1.32 -5.40 0.21
N PRO A 128 -1.82 -6.09 -0.82
CA PRO A 128 -1.03 -6.40 -2.00
C PRO A 128 -0.53 -5.12 -2.68
N LEU A 129 0.65 -5.19 -3.34
CA LEU A 129 1.18 -4.13 -4.19
C LEU A 129 1.31 -4.67 -5.61
N PHE A 130 0.72 -3.99 -6.60
CA PHE A 130 0.92 -4.28 -8.02
C PHE A 130 2.02 -3.41 -8.63
N ASP A 131 2.82 -4.02 -9.50
CA ASP A 131 3.65 -3.26 -10.45
C ASP A 131 2.94 -3.04 -11.79
N GLY A 132 3.55 -2.23 -12.67
CA GLY A 132 3.02 -1.90 -13.99
C GLY A 132 2.89 -3.09 -14.96
N PHE A 133 3.42 -4.26 -14.57
CA PHE A 133 3.33 -5.52 -15.30
C PHE A 133 2.38 -6.52 -14.64
N ASP A 134 1.58 -6.04 -13.67
CA ASP A 134 0.67 -6.84 -12.84
C ASP A 134 1.35 -7.95 -12.02
N ASN A 135 2.66 -7.84 -11.76
CA ASN A 135 3.26 -8.65 -10.73
C ASN A 135 2.79 -8.14 -9.36
N LEU A 136 2.57 -9.09 -8.46
CA LEU A 136 2.02 -8.84 -7.14
C LEU A 136 3.09 -9.10 -6.07
N TYR A 137 3.14 -8.20 -5.09
CA TYR A 137 4.01 -8.30 -3.91
C TYR A 137 3.15 -8.24 -2.66
N VAL A 138 3.30 -9.22 -1.77
CA VAL A 138 2.47 -9.32 -0.55
C VAL A 138 3.22 -9.99 0.59
N GLY A 139 2.99 -9.50 1.81
CA GLY A 139 3.51 -10.10 3.04
C GLY A 139 2.61 -11.19 3.60
N GLN A 140 3.25 -12.19 4.20
CA GLN A 140 2.64 -13.08 5.18
C GLN A 140 3.55 -13.18 6.41
N PRO A 141 3.08 -13.67 7.56
CA PRO A 141 3.94 -13.88 8.70
C PRO A 141 5.20 -14.67 8.33
N GLY A 142 6.38 -14.10 8.60
CA GLY A 142 7.67 -14.69 8.34
C GLY A 142 8.14 -14.69 6.87
N ALA A 143 7.40 -14.11 5.93
CA ALA A 143 7.84 -14.07 4.54
C ALA A 143 7.27 -12.90 3.73
N MET A 144 8.07 -12.41 2.79
CA MET A 144 7.65 -11.59 1.65
C MET A 144 7.58 -12.46 0.40
N LEU A 145 6.53 -12.29 -0.42
CA LEU A 145 6.26 -13.07 -1.63
C LEU A 145 6.03 -12.17 -2.84
N SER A 146 6.37 -12.68 -4.02
CA SER A 146 5.97 -12.11 -5.30
C SER A 146 5.33 -13.16 -6.18
N PHE A 147 4.30 -12.73 -6.92
CA PHE A 147 3.57 -13.52 -7.91
C PHE A 147 3.58 -12.78 -9.24
N PRO A 148 3.71 -13.47 -10.39
CA PRO A 148 3.38 -12.89 -11.69
C PRO A 148 1.85 -12.78 -11.82
N PRO A 149 1.28 -12.33 -12.95
CA PRO A 149 -0.16 -12.34 -13.20
C PRO A 149 -0.85 -13.72 -13.10
N THR A 150 -0.12 -14.75 -12.67
CA THR A 150 -0.58 -16.11 -12.38
C THR A 150 -0.36 -16.45 -10.90
N GLN A 151 -0.91 -17.58 -10.43
CA GLN A 151 -0.80 -17.99 -9.02
C GLN A 151 0.57 -18.55 -8.60
N TRP A 152 1.52 -18.69 -9.52
CA TRP A 152 2.83 -19.26 -9.24
C TRP A 152 3.73 -18.25 -8.54
N ILE A 153 4.41 -18.69 -7.46
CA ILE A 153 5.33 -17.82 -6.71
C ILE A 153 6.56 -17.53 -7.57
N ARG A 154 6.84 -16.26 -7.89
CA ARG A 154 8.09 -15.83 -8.52
C ARG A 154 9.26 -16.00 -7.57
N TRP A 155 9.09 -15.49 -6.35
CA TRP A 155 10.05 -15.64 -5.27
C TRP A 155 9.35 -15.55 -3.91
N ARG A 156 10.00 -16.16 -2.92
CA ARG A 156 9.65 -16.06 -1.50
C ARG A 156 10.92 -15.79 -0.72
N ARG A 157 10.90 -14.81 0.18
CA ARG A 157 12.03 -14.46 1.04
C ARG A 157 11.61 -14.45 2.50
N PRO A 158 12.41 -15.06 3.40
CA PRO A 158 12.14 -15.01 4.83
C PRO A 158 12.33 -13.59 5.35
N VAL A 159 11.48 -13.19 6.29
CA VAL A 159 11.59 -11.95 7.06
C VAL A 159 11.24 -12.24 8.52
N ILE A 160 11.64 -11.37 9.44
CA ILE A 160 11.28 -11.52 10.85
C ILE A 160 10.02 -10.69 11.13
N GLY A 161 8.90 -11.38 11.42
CA GLY A 161 7.62 -10.76 11.65
C GLY A 161 6.69 -10.73 10.43
N MET A 162 5.59 -10.01 10.56
CA MET A 162 4.60 -9.80 9.49
C MET A 162 4.94 -8.51 8.73
N PRO A 163 5.20 -8.56 7.42
CA PRO A 163 5.33 -7.35 6.61
C PRO A 163 4.06 -6.50 6.64
N THR A 164 4.22 -5.19 6.75
CA THR A 164 3.19 -4.22 6.40
C THR A 164 3.09 -4.10 4.87
N THR A 165 2.24 -3.22 4.36
CA THR A 165 2.13 -3.01 2.91
C THR A 165 3.47 -2.55 2.32
N PRO A 166 4.04 -3.26 1.32
CA PRO A 166 5.29 -2.87 0.70
C PRO A 166 5.16 -1.57 -0.12
N ARG A 167 6.30 -0.89 -0.36
CA ARG A 167 6.37 0.35 -1.15
C ARG A 167 7.47 0.27 -2.20
N PHE A 168 7.23 0.80 -3.39
CA PHE A 168 8.33 1.06 -4.31
C PHE A 168 9.17 2.26 -3.82
N LEU A 169 10.50 2.08 -3.78
CA LEU A 169 11.46 3.13 -3.43
C LEU A 169 12.05 3.78 -4.67
N ALA A 170 12.55 2.96 -5.58
CA ALA A 170 13.09 3.31 -6.89
C ALA A 170 12.61 2.25 -7.88
N PRO A 171 12.74 2.46 -9.20
CA PRO A 171 12.50 1.41 -10.16
C PRO A 171 13.25 0.13 -9.76
N GLY A 172 12.52 -0.98 -9.71
CA GLY A 172 13.08 -2.27 -9.32
C GLY A 172 13.38 -2.50 -7.84
N GLN A 173 13.15 -1.54 -6.93
CA GLN A 173 13.41 -1.71 -5.50
C GLN A 173 12.16 -1.53 -4.63
N LEU A 174 12.00 -2.42 -3.64
CA LEU A 174 10.86 -2.46 -2.72
C LEU A 174 11.31 -2.24 -1.28
N LEU A 175 10.63 -1.36 -0.57
CA LEU A 175 10.68 -1.25 0.88
C LEU A 175 9.71 -2.23 1.51
N VAL A 176 10.18 -2.96 2.48
CA VAL A 176 9.37 -3.81 3.36
C VAL A 176 9.71 -3.48 4.81
N VAL A 177 8.71 -3.13 5.59
CA VAL A 177 8.83 -2.93 7.04
C VAL A 177 7.95 -3.96 7.72
N THR A 178 8.51 -4.72 8.66
CA THR A 178 7.72 -5.70 9.42
C THR A 178 7.15 -5.09 10.70
N HIS A 179 6.12 -5.69 11.23
CA HIS A 179 5.49 -5.23 12.48
C HIS A 179 6.47 -5.23 13.69
N LEU A 180 7.56 -6.01 13.62
CA LEU A 180 8.61 -6.02 14.64
C LEU A 180 9.71 -4.97 14.40
N GLY A 181 9.61 -4.18 13.33
CA GLY A 181 10.55 -3.09 13.04
C GLY A 181 11.76 -3.50 12.22
N GLN A 182 11.76 -4.68 11.57
CA GLN A 182 12.76 -5.00 10.56
C GLN A 182 12.45 -4.22 9.27
N VAL A 183 13.42 -3.47 8.75
CA VAL A 183 13.34 -2.72 7.49
C VAL A 183 14.24 -3.39 6.47
N LEU A 184 13.69 -3.72 5.32
CA LEU A 184 14.37 -4.44 4.24
C LEU A 184 14.14 -3.72 2.91
N VAL A 185 15.19 -3.65 2.10
CA VAL A 185 15.11 -3.24 0.70
C VAL A 185 15.35 -4.47 -0.17
N PHE A 186 14.36 -4.80 -1.01
CA PHE A 186 14.43 -5.93 -1.92
C PHE A 186 14.57 -5.47 -3.37
N GLU A 187 15.29 -6.25 -4.18
CA GLU A 187 15.09 -6.24 -5.62
C GLU A 187 13.74 -6.88 -5.96
N ALA A 188 12.89 -6.14 -6.64
CA ALA A 188 11.54 -6.60 -6.99
C ALA A 188 11.55 -7.83 -7.91
N HIS A 189 12.56 -7.95 -8.79
CA HIS A 189 12.63 -9.01 -9.80
C HIS A 189 12.86 -10.40 -9.19
N ASN A 190 13.81 -10.54 -8.27
CA ASN A 190 14.25 -11.83 -7.72
C ASN A 190 14.12 -11.94 -6.20
N GLY A 191 13.75 -10.84 -5.53
CA GLY A 191 13.61 -10.77 -4.07
C GLY A 191 14.94 -10.80 -3.32
N ARG A 192 16.09 -10.46 -3.95
CA ARG A 192 17.36 -10.32 -3.26
C ARG A 192 17.29 -9.11 -2.30
N VAL A 193 17.71 -9.29 -1.07
CA VAL A 193 17.84 -8.20 -0.10
C VAL A 193 19.09 -7.39 -0.43
N VAL A 194 18.93 -6.09 -0.64
CA VAL A 194 20.02 -5.15 -0.98
C VAL A 194 20.28 -4.11 0.10
N GLY A 195 19.40 -4.00 1.10
CA GLY A 195 19.58 -3.11 2.24
C GLY A 195 18.79 -3.58 3.45
N THR A 196 19.30 -3.34 4.66
CA THR A 196 18.64 -3.73 5.92
C THR A 196 18.87 -2.68 7.00
N LEU A 197 17.87 -2.55 7.89
CA LEU A 197 17.96 -1.76 9.12
C LEU A 197 16.97 -2.33 10.14
N ASP A 198 17.38 -2.47 11.40
CA ASP A 198 16.48 -2.84 12.49
C ASP A 198 16.12 -1.58 13.29
N LEU A 199 14.82 -1.28 13.40
CA LEU A 199 14.28 -0.14 14.17
C LEU A 199 14.21 -0.45 15.66
N VAL A 200 14.04 -1.73 15.99
CA VAL A 200 13.95 -2.23 17.37
C VAL A 200 15.11 -3.20 17.60
N SER A 201 15.87 -2.97 18.66
CA SER A 201 16.96 -3.87 19.05
C SER A 201 16.41 -5.17 19.70
N GLY A 202 17.13 -6.27 19.49
CA GLY A 202 16.81 -7.55 20.16
C GLY A 202 15.54 -8.23 19.65
N VAL A 203 15.22 -8.08 18.37
CA VAL A 203 14.15 -8.86 17.71
C VAL A 203 14.59 -10.33 17.67
N ASP A 204 13.81 -11.19 18.33
CA ASP A 204 14.06 -12.62 18.34
C ASP A 204 13.43 -13.28 17.10
N PRO A 205 14.22 -13.85 16.18
CA PRO A 205 13.69 -14.54 15.02
C PRO A 205 12.90 -15.80 15.35
N THR A 206 13.10 -16.39 16.55
CA THR A 206 12.34 -17.57 16.99
C THR A 206 10.92 -17.23 17.48
N ASP A 207 10.67 -15.96 17.83
CA ASP A 207 9.36 -15.43 18.21
C ASP A 207 8.87 -14.35 17.20
N SER A 208 8.91 -14.70 15.91
CA SER A 208 8.59 -13.79 14.80
C SER A 208 7.12 -13.32 14.77
N ASN A 209 6.24 -13.95 15.53
CA ASN A 209 4.81 -13.60 15.61
C ASN A 209 4.43 -12.85 16.88
N ARG A 210 5.40 -12.51 17.74
CA ARG A 210 5.16 -11.77 18.99
C ARG A 210 4.43 -10.46 18.70
N GLY A 211 3.35 -10.21 19.45
CA GLY A 211 2.60 -8.96 19.37
C GLY A 211 1.74 -8.78 18.12
N LEU A 212 1.63 -9.78 17.25
CA LEU A 212 0.87 -9.65 16.01
C LEU A 212 -0.62 -9.34 16.26
N ALA A 213 -1.22 -9.88 17.33
CA ALA A 213 -2.58 -9.56 17.74
C ALA A 213 -2.78 -8.10 18.21
N ASP A 214 -1.70 -7.41 18.57
CA ASP A 214 -1.73 -6.01 18.99
C ASP A 214 -1.65 -5.03 17.80
N CYS A 215 -1.39 -5.51 16.59
CA CYS A 215 -1.17 -4.64 15.41
C CYS A 215 -2.46 -3.95 14.96
N GLN A 216 -3.57 -4.68 14.86
CA GLN A 216 -4.84 -4.11 14.41
C GLN A 216 -5.37 -3.03 15.36
N PRO A 217 -5.35 -3.21 16.70
CA PRO A 217 -5.68 -2.13 17.64
C PRO A 217 -4.54 -1.12 17.84
N ALA A 218 -3.41 -1.24 17.14
CA ALA A 218 -2.24 -0.37 17.27
C ALA A 218 -1.76 -0.22 18.73
N ARG A 219 -1.51 -1.36 19.40
CA ARG A 219 -1.01 -1.42 20.78
C ARG A 219 0.49 -1.61 20.83
N ARG A 220 1.06 -1.42 22.01
CA ARG A 220 2.50 -1.48 22.29
C ARG A 220 3.19 -2.79 21.89
N GLY A 221 2.47 -3.94 21.90
CA GLY A 221 3.02 -5.23 21.48
C GLY A 221 3.38 -5.32 19.99
N CYS A 222 2.86 -4.38 19.17
CA CYS A 222 3.15 -4.27 17.74
C CYS A 222 3.95 -2.99 17.47
N PRO A 223 5.29 -3.05 17.39
CA PRO A 223 6.13 -1.88 17.16
C PRO A 223 5.77 -1.06 15.92
N VAL A 224 5.44 -1.71 14.80
CA VAL A 224 5.03 -1.03 13.56
C VAL A 224 3.67 -1.57 13.12
N ALA A 225 2.61 -0.84 13.47
CA ALA A 225 1.23 -1.23 13.16
C ALA A 225 0.70 -0.61 11.85
N ALA A 226 1.37 0.41 11.31
CA ALA A 226 0.92 1.21 10.18
C ALA A 226 1.87 1.12 8.99
N ALA A 227 1.34 1.28 7.77
CA ALA A 227 2.14 1.28 6.56
C ALA A 227 3.11 2.48 6.53
N PRO A 228 4.40 2.28 6.15
CA PRO A 228 5.36 3.36 6.00
C PRO A 228 5.00 4.26 4.82
N ALA A 229 5.39 5.53 4.89
CA ALA A 229 5.36 6.45 3.75
C ALA A 229 6.76 6.66 3.19
N PHE A 230 6.86 6.83 1.87
CA PHE A 230 8.11 7.12 1.18
C PHE A 230 7.92 8.25 0.16
N SER A 231 8.90 9.14 0.08
CA SER A 231 8.98 10.17 -0.97
C SER A 231 10.22 9.94 -1.84
N SER A 232 9.99 9.77 -3.15
CA SER A 232 11.05 9.70 -4.14
C SER A 232 11.74 11.06 -4.38
N ALA A 233 11.08 12.17 -4.03
CA ALA A 233 11.62 13.53 -4.22
C ALA A 233 12.88 13.78 -3.37
N ASN A 234 12.94 13.20 -2.16
CA ASN A 234 14.07 13.41 -1.25
C ASN A 234 14.59 12.13 -0.59
N GLY A 235 14.04 10.96 -0.91
CA GLY A 235 14.47 9.67 -0.37
C GLY A 235 14.13 9.46 1.11
N ILE A 236 13.18 10.21 1.67
CA ILE A 236 12.75 10.05 3.06
C ILE A 236 11.71 8.92 3.17
N VAL A 237 11.87 8.07 4.16
CA VAL A 237 10.87 7.10 4.63
C VAL A 237 10.42 7.51 6.01
N VAL A 238 9.13 7.52 6.28
CA VAL A 238 8.59 7.81 7.60
C VAL A 238 7.81 6.62 8.13
N VAL A 239 8.10 6.24 9.38
CA VAL A 239 7.52 5.07 10.05
C VAL A 239 6.97 5.50 11.40
N GLY A 240 5.73 5.08 11.73
CA GLY A 240 5.22 5.12 13.10
C GLY A 240 5.82 3.95 13.89
N LEU A 241 6.48 4.22 15.00
CA LEU A 241 7.17 3.23 15.80
C LEU A 241 6.76 3.31 17.27
N TRP A 242 6.38 2.18 17.86
CA TRP A 242 6.19 2.05 19.30
C TRP A 242 7.21 1.06 19.86
N GLU A 243 8.33 1.58 20.33
CA GLU A 243 9.37 0.73 20.92
C GLU A 243 8.83 0.02 22.18
N PRO A 244 9.23 -1.24 22.46
CA PRO A 244 8.64 -2.07 23.52
C PRO A 244 8.66 -1.46 24.92
N ASN A 245 9.64 -0.60 25.22
CA ASN A 245 9.80 0.05 26.52
C ASN A 245 9.43 1.55 26.52
N ALA A 246 9.01 2.10 25.37
CA ALA A 246 8.63 3.50 25.25
C ALA A 246 7.24 3.78 25.86
N PRO A 247 6.99 4.99 26.41
CA PRO A 247 5.69 5.36 26.96
C PRO A 247 4.60 5.50 25.89
N GLY A 248 4.95 5.81 24.67
CA GLY A 248 4.04 6.00 23.54
C GLY A 248 4.72 5.81 22.18
N PRO A 249 3.94 5.80 21.10
CA PRO A 249 4.48 5.73 19.76
C PRO A 249 5.09 7.08 19.32
N VAL A 250 6.11 6.98 18.46
CA VAL A 250 6.86 8.10 17.88
C VAL A 250 6.85 8.02 16.35
N LEU A 251 7.28 9.09 15.67
CA LEU A 251 7.64 9.01 14.26
C LEU A 251 9.16 8.89 14.10
N VAL A 252 9.57 8.09 13.14
CA VAL A 252 10.97 7.89 12.77
C VAL A 252 11.14 8.23 11.31
N GLY A 253 12.10 9.10 10.99
CA GLY A 253 12.53 9.41 9.64
C GLY A 253 13.77 8.61 9.28
N LEU A 254 13.71 7.92 8.13
CA LEU A 254 14.81 7.15 7.57
C LEU A 254 15.21 7.77 6.24
N ARG A 255 16.52 7.75 5.93
CA ARG A 255 17.05 8.14 4.63
C ARG A 255 17.36 6.90 3.80
N TYR A 256 16.68 6.78 2.68
CA TYR A 256 16.98 5.80 1.65
C TYR A 256 17.85 6.42 0.56
N ARG A 257 18.85 5.66 0.11
CA ARG A 257 19.62 5.95 -1.10
C ARG A 257 19.72 4.69 -1.93
N ALA A 258 19.34 4.82 -3.20
CA ALA A 258 19.42 3.72 -4.15
C ALA A 258 20.87 3.26 -4.35
N GLY A 259 21.05 1.98 -4.64
CA GLY A 259 22.36 1.38 -4.87
C GLY A 259 22.31 -0.15 -4.70
N ASP A 260 23.46 -0.78 -4.89
CA ASP A 260 23.70 -2.19 -4.61
C ASP A 260 25.07 -2.35 -3.93
N PRO A 261 25.11 -2.38 -2.57
CA PRO A 261 23.96 -2.36 -1.67
C PRO A 261 23.24 -1.01 -1.60
N ALA A 262 21.92 -1.04 -1.34
CA ALA A 262 21.16 0.13 -1.02
C ALA A 262 21.45 0.58 0.43
N SER A 263 21.43 1.88 0.68
CA SER A 263 21.60 2.43 2.03
C SER A 263 20.25 2.86 2.59
N ILE A 264 19.96 2.45 3.82
CA ILE A 264 18.86 2.94 4.62
C ILE A 264 19.33 3.22 6.05
N THR A 265 19.18 4.47 6.53
CA THR A 265 19.69 4.93 7.81
C THR A 265 18.64 5.74 8.57
N ARG A 266 18.60 5.61 9.91
CA ARG A 266 17.75 6.48 10.75
C ARG A 266 18.37 7.87 10.81
N GLU A 267 17.57 8.92 10.49
CA GLU A 267 18.01 10.31 10.55
C GLU A 267 17.47 11.05 11.76
N TRP A 268 16.19 10.84 12.06
CA TRP A 268 15.55 11.49 13.19
C TRP A 268 14.49 10.61 13.84
N THR A 269 14.17 10.93 15.07
CA THR A 269 13.02 10.40 15.83
C THR A 269 12.36 11.59 16.53
N THR A 270 11.02 11.64 16.51
CA THR A 270 10.27 12.70 17.17
C THR A 270 9.05 12.17 17.92
N ASP A 271 8.84 12.67 19.12
CA ASP A 271 7.67 12.47 19.98
C ASP A 271 6.73 13.69 19.98
N ALA A 272 6.99 14.65 19.08
CA ALA A 272 6.28 15.91 19.01
C ALA A 272 4.79 15.80 18.66
N VAL A 273 4.37 14.67 18.06
CA VAL A 273 2.94 14.40 17.80
C VAL A 273 2.26 14.07 19.13
N GLY A 274 1.26 14.85 19.49
CA GLY A 274 0.58 14.73 20.79
C GLY A 274 0.03 13.33 21.06
N GLN A 275 0.45 12.73 22.18
CA GLN A 275 0.14 11.35 22.60
C GLN A 275 0.56 10.28 21.57
N GLY A 276 1.35 10.66 20.56
CA GLY A 276 1.85 9.80 19.48
C GLY A 276 0.91 9.65 18.28
N PRO A 277 1.45 9.20 17.13
CA PRO A 277 0.68 8.95 15.92
C PRO A 277 -0.33 7.80 16.10
N ILE A 278 -1.47 7.89 15.43
CA ILE A 278 -2.49 6.83 15.41
C ILE A 278 -2.70 6.22 14.01
N SER A 279 -2.42 6.99 12.95
CA SER A 279 -2.59 6.55 11.57
C SER A 279 -1.25 6.41 10.84
N SER A 280 -1.27 5.85 9.64
CA SER A 280 -0.10 5.88 8.74
C SER A 280 0.32 7.33 8.47
N PRO A 281 1.64 7.64 8.48
CA PRO A 281 2.14 8.92 8.04
C PRO A 281 1.89 9.11 6.54
N VAL A 282 1.75 10.37 6.13
CA VAL A 282 1.54 10.79 4.73
C VAL A 282 2.59 11.81 4.36
N LEU A 283 3.17 11.73 3.17
CA LEU A 283 4.12 12.71 2.68
C LEU A 283 3.50 13.61 1.62
N SER A 284 3.85 14.90 1.65
CA SER A 284 3.53 15.84 0.59
C SER A 284 4.18 15.41 -0.74
N ALA A 285 3.67 15.89 -1.86
CA ALA A 285 4.17 15.51 -3.19
C ALA A 285 5.64 15.88 -3.41
N ASP A 286 6.10 17.00 -2.82
CA ASP A 286 7.51 17.43 -2.82
C ASP A 286 8.36 16.71 -1.75
N GLY A 287 7.73 15.89 -0.90
CA GLY A 287 8.38 15.19 0.19
C GLY A 287 8.79 16.06 1.38
N ALA A 288 8.50 17.37 1.39
CA ALA A 288 8.98 18.30 2.39
C ALA A 288 8.19 18.27 3.71
N THR A 289 6.96 17.76 3.68
CA THR A 289 6.07 17.74 4.84
C THR A 289 5.55 16.33 5.13
N VAL A 290 5.53 15.96 6.40
CA VAL A 290 4.86 14.75 6.91
C VAL A 290 3.56 15.16 7.56
N TYR A 291 2.44 14.56 7.14
CA TYR A 291 1.14 14.73 7.79
C TYR A 291 0.78 13.46 8.54
N VAL A 292 0.25 13.61 9.74
CA VAL A 292 -0.19 12.48 10.56
C VAL A 292 -1.26 12.88 11.57
N ASN A 293 -2.18 12.00 11.86
CA ASN A 293 -3.15 12.18 12.92
C ASN A 293 -2.54 11.71 14.25
N GLY A 294 -2.64 12.57 15.27
CA GLY A 294 -2.24 12.29 16.63
C GLY A 294 -3.38 11.70 17.47
N ARG A 295 -3.02 10.99 18.54
CA ARG A 295 -3.96 10.49 19.56
C ARG A 295 -4.59 11.64 20.39
N ASP A 296 -4.04 12.84 20.27
CA ASP A 296 -4.55 14.10 20.82
C ASP A 296 -5.67 14.73 19.99
N GLN A 297 -6.23 14.01 19.02
CA GLN A 297 -7.30 14.47 18.14
C GLN A 297 -6.90 15.68 17.27
N ARG A 298 -5.65 15.74 16.85
CA ARG A 298 -5.12 16.79 15.97
C ARG A 298 -4.52 16.19 14.70
N LEU A 299 -4.65 16.94 13.62
CA LEU A 299 -3.85 16.74 12.41
C LEU A 299 -2.56 17.54 12.58
N TRP A 300 -1.43 16.86 12.45
CA TRP A 300 -0.09 17.44 12.57
C TRP A 300 0.59 17.50 11.21
N ALA A 301 1.35 18.56 10.98
CA ALA A 301 2.32 18.68 9.92
C ALA A 301 3.72 18.89 10.50
N LEU A 302 4.69 18.09 10.02
CA LEU A 302 6.07 18.13 10.46
C LEU A 302 6.99 18.31 9.25
N ASN A 303 8.15 18.90 9.49
CA ASN A 303 9.22 18.95 8.51
C ASN A 303 9.80 17.53 8.31
N SER A 304 9.82 17.02 7.09
CA SER A 304 10.29 15.67 6.79
C SER A 304 11.81 15.51 6.99
N ALA A 305 12.59 16.60 6.94
CA ALA A 305 14.04 16.55 7.07
C ALA A 305 14.52 16.32 8.51
N ASP A 306 13.77 16.81 9.52
CA ASP A 306 14.20 16.77 10.93
C ASP A 306 13.09 16.38 11.92
N GLY A 307 11.87 16.12 11.45
CA GLY A 307 10.72 15.72 12.27
C GLY A 307 10.14 16.83 13.16
N LYS A 308 10.55 18.10 12.98
CA LYS A 308 10.03 19.21 13.79
C LYS A 308 8.63 19.60 13.35
N PRO A 309 7.72 19.93 14.29
CA PRO A 309 6.41 20.44 13.97
C PRO A 309 6.47 21.74 13.16
N LYS A 310 5.63 21.83 12.13
CA LYS A 310 5.32 23.06 11.40
C LYS A 310 4.06 23.69 11.95
N TRP A 311 2.98 22.89 12.01
CA TRP A 311 1.67 23.30 12.53
C TRP A 311 0.85 22.10 12.99
N SER A 312 -0.25 22.35 13.69
CA SER A 312 -1.28 21.36 13.95
C SER A 312 -2.67 22.01 14.02
N VAL A 313 -3.69 21.26 13.59
CA VAL A 313 -5.10 21.68 13.58
C VAL A 313 -5.92 20.73 14.44
N PRO A 314 -6.78 21.22 15.39
CA PRO A 314 -7.69 20.36 16.12
C PRO A 314 -8.76 19.79 15.17
N LEU A 315 -9.11 18.52 15.35
CA LEU A 315 -10.18 17.84 14.62
C LEU A 315 -11.41 17.60 15.49
N ASP A 316 -11.24 17.61 16.83
CA ASP A 316 -12.26 17.32 17.83
C ASP A 316 -12.82 15.88 17.77
N TYR A 317 -12.14 15.00 17.07
CA TYR A 317 -12.39 13.57 17.01
C TYR A 317 -11.09 12.79 16.76
N LEU A 318 -11.11 11.48 17.03
CA LEU A 318 -9.97 10.61 16.80
C LEU A 318 -9.95 10.09 15.37
N ALA A 319 -9.15 10.70 14.50
CA ALA A 319 -8.97 10.29 13.11
C ALA A 319 -8.09 9.03 13.03
N GLN A 320 -8.71 7.87 12.87
CA GLN A 320 -8.01 6.57 12.88
C GLN A 320 -7.42 6.21 11.50
N THR A 321 -7.93 6.80 10.41
CA THR A 321 -7.38 6.62 9.07
C THR A 321 -6.52 7.82 8.68
N PRO A 322 -5.50 7.63 7.79
CA PRO A 322 -4.66 8.74 7.37
C PRO A 322 -5.44 9.83 6.62
N PRO A 323 -4.95 11.08 6.63
CA PRO A 323 -5.50 12.12 5.77
C PRO A 323 -5.18 11.83 4.30
N SER A 324 -6.00 12.34 3.37
CA SER A 324 -5.63 12.41 1.96
C SER A 324 -4.99 13.75 1.64
N VAL A 325 -3.95 13.74 0.79
CA VAL A 325 -3.17 14.94 0.47
C VAL A 325 -2.94 15.01 -1.04
N THR A 326 -3.31 16.15 -1.65
CA THR A 326 -3.05 16.39 -3.08
C THR A 326 -1.77 17.18 -3.29
N PRO A 327 -1.22 17.17 -4.51
CA PRO A 327 0.01 17.91 -4.83
C PRO A 327 -0.06 19.41 -4.57
N ASP A 328 -1.24 20.02 -4.61
CA ASP A 328 -1.48 21.44 -4.32
C ASP A 328 -1.68 21.75 -2.82
N GLY A 329 -1.49 20.76 -1.93
CA GLY A 329 -1.57 20.95 -0.48
C GLY A 329 -2.99 21.02 0.10
N LEU A 330 -4.02 20.58 -0.65
CA LEU A 330 -5.35 20.37 -0.09
C LEU A 330 -5.39 19.02 0.64
N ILE A 331 -5.81 19.06 1.90
CA ILE A 331 -5.87 17.92 2.80
C ILE A 331 -7.32 17.66 3.18
N VAL A 332 -7.77 16.41 3.09
CA VAL A 332 -9.02 15.98 3.73
C VAL A 332 -8.66 15.07 4.90
N ALA A 333 -9.12 15.42 6.10
CA ALA A 333 -8.80 14.70 7.31
C ALA A 333 -9.29 13.24 7.27
N GLY A 334 -8.64 12.37 8.03
CA GLY A 334 -9.00 10.94 8.10
C GLY A 334 -10.33 10.70 8.79
N GLY A 335 -10.92 9.53 8.50
CA GLY A 335 -12.17 9.06 9.11
C GLY A 335 -11.96 8.31 10.43
N GLY A 336 -13.06 8.01 11.08
CA GLY A 336 -13.12 7.25 12.34
C GLY A 336 -14.42 7.44 13.09
N PRO A 337 -14.60 6.86 14.28
CA PRO A 337 -15.76 7.08 15.11
C PRO A 337 -15.93 8.55 15.48
N GLY A 338 -17.12 9.11 15.22
CA GLY A 338 -17.41 10.51 15.49
C GLY A 338 -16.70 11.50 14.55
N ALA A 339 -16.11 11.01 13.47
CA ALA A 339 -15.44 11.86 12.50
C ALA A 339 -16.42 12.79 11.79
N LYS A 340 -15.87 13.93 11.35
CA LYS A 340 -16.49 14.90 10.46
C LYS A 340 -15.69 14.98 9.17
N LEU A 341 -16.35 15.34 8.09
CA LEU A 341 -15.63 15.58 6.84
C LEU A 341 -15.03 17.00 6.87
N VAL A 342 -13.70 17.09 6.95
CA VAL A 342 -12.98 18.36 7.15
C VAL A 342 -11.91 18.51 6.08
N ALA A 343 -11.85 19.68 5.43
CA ALA A 343 -10.77 20.05 4.53
C ALA A 343 -9.89 21.14 5.09
N VAL A 344 -8.60 20.97 4.89
CA VAL A 344 -7.53 21.85 5.38
C VAL A 344 -6.60 22.19 4.23
N ARG A 345 -6.13 23.43 4.14
CA ARG A 345 -5.11 23.87 3.18
C ARG A 345 -3.79 24.13 3.91
N ASP A 346 -2.76 23.40 3.54
CA ASP A 346 -1.40 23.67 4.01
C ASP A 346 -0.88 25.00 3.40
N LYS A 347 -0.35 25.89 4.25
CA LYS A 347 0.27 27.16 3.90
C LYS A 347 1.77 27.19 4.24
N GLY A 348 2.32 26.04 4.63
CA GLY A 348 3.73 25.87 4.97
C GLY A 348 4.01 25.99 6.48
N ASP A 349 3.74 27.14 7.09
CA ASP A 349 3.94 27.42 8.52
C ASP A 349 2.64 27.35 9.35
N HIS A 350 1.50 27.35 8.70
CA HIS A 350 0.17 27.18 9.29
C HIS A 350 -0.75 26.44 8.33
N ALA A 351 -1.98 26.20 8.74
CA ALA A 351 -3.00 25.62 7.90
C ALA A 351 -4.34 26.32 8.09
N ASP A 352 -5.06 26.51 6.98
CA ASP A 352 -6.42 27.03 6.97
C ASP A 352 -7.44 25.89 6.94
N VAL A 353 -8.40 25.87 7.86
CA VAL A 353 -9.59 25.04 7.73
C VAL A 353 -10.49 25.69 6.68
N LEU A 354 -10.67 25.01 5.54
CA LEU A 354 -11.46 25.57 4.43
C LEU A 354 -12.96 25.39 4.68
N TRP A 355 -13.35 24.19 5.09
CA TRP A 355 -14.73 23.83 5.39
C TRP A 355 -14.79 22.59 6.31
N SER A 356 -15.90 22.42 6.99
CA SER A 356 -16.25 21.26 7.81
C SER A 356 -17.70 20.89 7.60
N ARG A 357 -17.98 19.58 7.52
CA ARG A 357 -19.34 19.01 7.40
C ARG A 357 -19.60 18.07 8.56
N ASP A 358 -20.40 18.52 9.51
CA ASP A 358 -20.82 17.74 10.68
C ASP A 358 -21.93 16.74 10.36
N ASP A 359 -22.59 16.89 9.21
CA ASP A 359 -23.64 16.01 8.70
C ASP A 359 -23.09 14.75 8.02
N VAL A 360 -21.77 14.68 7.77
CA VAL A 360 -21.11 13.54 7.14
C VAL A 360 -20.11 12.92 8.12
N ALA A 361 -20.30 11.64 8.43
CA ALA A 361 -19.38 10.88 9.29
C ALA A 361 -18.54 9.91 8.44
N PRO A 362 -17.34 10.31 7.96
CA PRO A 362 -16.45 9.45 7.20
C PRO A 362 -15.91 8.33 8.09
N LEU A 363 -15.96 7.10 7.60
CA LEU A 363 -15.48 5.90 8.28
C LEU A 363 -14.13 5.41 7.70
N SER A 364 -13.83 5.79 6.46
CA SER A 364 -12.56 5.43 5.79
C SER A 364 -11.70 6.66 5.50
N ALA A 365 -10.45 6.44 5.12
CA ALA A 365 -9.66 7.48 4.45
C ALA A 365 -10.38 7.93 3.19
N THR A 366 -10.29 9.23 2.90
CA THR A 366 -10.76 9.79 1.62
C THR A 366 -9.78 9.43 0.52
N SER A 367 -10.27 8.92 -0.60
CA SER A 367 -9.49 8.68 -1.82
C SER A 367 -9.80 9.74 -2.85
N ARG A 368 -8.77 10.31 -3.48
CA ARG A 368 -8.89 11.45 -4.38
C ARG A 368 -8.40 11.13 -5.77
N ALA A 369 -9.15 11.59 -6.76
CA ALA A 369 -8.82 11.49 -8.18
C ALA A 369 -8.28 12.83 -8.73
N GLY A 370 -7.53 12.75 -9.83
CA GLY A 370 -6.83 13.90 -10.42
C GLY A 370 -7.71 14.99 -11.00
N ASP A 371 -8.97 14.69 -11.28
CA ASP A 371 -9.99 15.63 -11.77
C ASP A 371 -10.79 16.33 -10.66
N GLY A 372 -10.38 16.20 -9.40
CA GLY A 372 -11.02 16.87 -8.27
C GLY A 372 -12.18 16.10 -7.64
N ILE A 373 -12.48 14.89 -8.07
CA ILE A 373 -13.49 14.04 -7.41
C ILE A 373 -12.87 13.31 -6.21
N ALA A 374 -13.63 13.23 -5.12
CA ALA A 374 -13.25 12.52 -3.91
C ALA A 374 -14.27 11.46 -3.50
N TYR A 375 -13.78 10.39 -2.88
CA TYR A 375 -14.56 9.24 -2.42
C TYR A 375 -14.22 8.90 -0.98
N THR A 376 -15.23 8.62 -0.17
CA THR A 376 -15.06 8.03 1.16
C THR A 376 -16.22 7.11 1.46
N VAL A 377 -16.05 6.13 2.32
CA VAL A 377 -17.18 5.42 2.90
C VAL A 377 -17.61 6.18 4.14
N ALA A 378 -18.86 6.59 4.17
CA ALA A 378 -19.47 7.32 5.28
C ALA A 378 -20.62 6.51 5.90
N LYS A 379 -20.99 6.88 7.13
CA LYS A 379 -22.19 6.36 7.78
C LYS A 379 -23.43 6.81 6.99
N ASP A 380 -24.38 5.89 6.79
CA ASP A 380 -25.65 6.13 6.10
C ASP A 380 -26.80 5.66 7.00
N GLY A 381 -27.54 6.61 7.55
CA GLY A 381 -28.55 6.34 8.58
C GLY A 381 -27.96 5.73 9.86
N ASP A 382 -28.77 4.98 10.61
CA ASP A 382 -28.36 4.46 11.91
C ASP A 382 -27.36 3.32 11.83
N ASN A 383 -27.51 2.40 10.87
CA ASN A 383 -26.70 1.18 10.75
C ASN A 383 -26.14 0.93 9.35
N GLY A 384 -26.34 1.86 8.40
CA GLY A 384 -25.91 1.74 7.02
C GLY A 384 -24.53 2.35 6.77
N GLN A 385 -23.96 2.00 5.63
CA GLN A 385 -22.77 2.60 5.06
C GLN A 385 -23.02 2.91 3.58
N ALA A 386 -22.43 3.99 3.10
CA ALA A 386 -22.49 4.35 1.69
C ALA A 386 -21.14 4.84 1.18
N LEU A 387 -20.89 4.59 -0.10
CA LEU A 387 -19.83 5.26 -0.84
C LEU A 387 -20.30 6.67 -1.17
N LEU A 388 -19.74 7.65 -0.49
CA LEU A 388 -19.97 9.07 -0.73
C LEU A 388 -19.02 9.56 -1.81
N VAL A 389 -19.55 10.22 -2.83
CA VAL A 389 -18.82 10.98 -3.86
C VAL A 389 -19.04 12.46 -3.61
N PHE A 390 -17.97 13.24 -3.50
CA PHE A 390 -18.06 14.65 -3.18
C PHE A 390 -16.97 15.49 -3.87
N ASP A 391 -17.20 16.80 -3.98
CA ASP A 391 -16.21 17.77 -4.41
C ASP A 391 -15.37 18.20 -3.19
N PRO A 392 -14.05 17.94 -3.15
CA PRO A 392 -13.22 18.35 -2.02
C PRO A 392 -12.93 19.84 -1.96
N ALA A 393 -13.28 20.63 -2.98
CA ALA A 393 -13.08 22.08 -2.98
C ALA A 393 -14.00 22.79 -1.98
N ASP A 394 -15.23 22.34 -1.86
CA ASP A 394 -16.26 22.92 -0.97
C ASP A 394 -16.99 21.89 -0.10
N GLY A 395 -16.72 20.59 -0.33
CA GLY A 395 -17.29 19.48 0.43
C GLY A 395 -18.71 19.07 -0.01
N HIS A 396 -19.28 19.64 -1.09
CA HIS A 396 -20.63 19.26 -1.48
C HIS A 396 -20.71 17.81 -1.97
N THR A 397 -21.80 17.14 -1.63
CA THR A 397 -22.08 15.77 -2.05
C THR A 397 -22.49 15.75 -3.53
N VAL A 398 -21.74 15.03 -4.35
CA VAL A 398 -22.08 14.77 -5.76
C VAL A 398 -23.06 13.60 -5.85
N ASN A 399 -22.75 12.49 -5.19
CA ASN A 399 -23.58 11.30 -5.15
C ASN A 399 -23.35 10.49 -3.86
N ASN A 400 -24.33 9.63 -3.53
CA ASN A 400 -24.26 8.71 -2.40
C ASN A 400 -24.80 7.34 -2.81
N TYR A 401 -23.98 6.29 -2.64
CA TYR A 401 -24.31 4.93 -3.07
C TYR A 401 -24.33 3.99 -1.87
N PRO A 402 -25.49 3.53 -1.41
CA PRO A 402 -25.58 2.58 -0.31
C PRO A 402 -24.74 1.31 -0.57
N LEU A 403 -24.09 0.81 0.47
CA LEU A 403 -23.34 -0.46 0.45
C LEU A 403 -24.22 -1.56 1.06
N PRO A 404 -24.91 -2.39 0.25
CA PRO A 404 -25.85 -3.36 0.76
C PRO A 404 -25.15 -4.43 1.61
N GLN A 405 -25.67 -4.65 2.83
CA GLN A 405 -25.14 -5.65 3.79
C GLN A 405 -23.70 -5.36 4.27
N ALA A 406 -23.22 -4.13 4.20
CA ALA A 406 -21.99 -3.72 4.86
C ALA A 406 -22.22 -3.65 6.36
N THR A 407 -21.51 -4.49 7.13
CA THR A 407 -21.58 -4.54 8.61
C THR A 407 -20.23 -4.31 9.26
N GLY A 408 -19.15 -4.58 8.53
CA GLY A 408 -17.79 -4.35 8.98
C GLY A 408 -17.32 -2.91 8.77
N TRP A 409 -16.18 -2.58 9.35
CA TRP A 409 -15.51 -1.30 9.12
C TRP A 409 -14.99 -1.19 7.68
N PRO A 410 -15.12 -0.06 6.98
CA PRO A 410 -14.55 0.08 5.66
C PRO A 410 -13.02 0.14 5.74
N VAL A 411 -12.36 -0.62 4.86
CA VAL A 411 -10.88 -0.69 4.82
C VAL A 411 -10.26 0.29 3.81
N GLY A 412 -11.08 1.06 3.10
CA GLY A 412 -10.67 2.11 2.17
C GLY A 412 -11.37 2.02 0.81
N VAL A 413 -11.12 3.04 -0.01
CA VAL A 413 -11.64 3.15 -1.38
C VAL A 413 -10.47 3.19 -2.36
N SER A 414 -10.50 2.40 -3.42
CA SER A 414 -9.47 2.32 -4.45
C SER A 414 -10.01 2.77 -5.80
N VAL A 415 -9.25 3.60 -6.53
CA VAL A 415 -9.65 4.17 -7.82
C VAL A 415 -8.77 3.58 -8.92
N GLY A 416 -9.33 2.80 -9.83
CA GLY A 416 -8.64 2.17 -10.93
C GLY A 416 -8.25 3.16 -12.04
N HIS A 417 -7.28 2.77 -12.86
CA HIS A 417 -6.88 3.52 -14.05
C HIS A 417 -8.02 3.69 -15.07
N ASP A 418 -9.00 2.78 -15.04
CA ASP A 418 -10.22 2.78 -15.85
C ASP A 418 -11.39 3.53 -15.18
N ARG A 419 -11.11 4.30 -14.13
CA ARG A 419 -12.06 5.10 -13.32
C ARG A 419 -13.05 4.26 -12.53
N ARG A 420 -12.88 2.94 -12.46
CA ARG A 420 -13.65 2.07 -11.54
C ARG A 420 -13.29 2.39 -10.11
N VAL A 421 -14.28 2.29 -9.24
CA VAL A 421 -14.12 2.52 -7.82
C VAL A 421 -14.43 1.23 -7.08
N VAL A 422 -13.50 0.80 -6.22
CA VAL A 422 -13.69 -0.41 -5.42
C VAL A 422 -13.56 -0.04 -3.95
N THR A 423 -14.49 -0.52 -3.14
CA THR A 423 -14.39 -0.42 -1.68
C THR A 423 -14.65 -1.78 -1.03
N ALA A 424 -14.15 -1.96 0.18
CA ALA A 424 -14.36 -3.19 0.92
C ALA A 424 -14.54 -2.92 2.42
N THR A 425 -15.13 -3.88 3.12
CA THR A 425 -15.36 -3.83 4.56
C THR A 425 -14.63 -4.95 5.29
N SER A 426 -14.33 -4.75 6.55
CA SER A 426 -13.54 -5.67 7.36
C SER A 426 -14.19 -7.06 7.53
N ASP A 427 -15.49 -7.17 7.35
CA ASP A 427 -16.24 -8.43 7.30
C ASP A 427 -16.16 -9.14 5.94
N GLY A 428 -15.30 -8.64 5.04
CA GLY A 428 -14.99 -9.28 3.76
C GLY A 428 -15.96 -9.01 2.62
N GLN A 429 -16.83 -7.99 2.71
CA GLN A 429 -17.63 -7.57 1.55
C GLN A 429 -16.79 -6.65 0.67
N VAL A 430 -16.84 -6.87 -0.64
CA VAL A 430 -16.15 -6.07 -1.66
C VAL A 430 -17.15 -5.61 -2.70
N TYR A 431 -17.14 -4.32 -3.01
CA TYR A 431 -18.08 -3.65 -3.91
C TYR A 431 -17.32 -3.00 -5.05
N GLY A 432 -17.72 -3.27 -6.29
CA GLY A 432 -17.16 -2.66 -7.48
C GLY A 432 -18.16 -1.79 -8.21
N PHE A 433 -17.77 -0.54 -8.42
CA PHE A 433 -18.54 0.47 -9.10
C PHE A 433 -17.89 0.82 -10.44
N VAL A 434 -18.72 1.08 -11.45
CA VAL A 434 -18.29 1.53 -12.77
C VAL A 434 -18.86 2.91 -13.06
N PRO A 435 -18.14 3.76 -13.85
CA PRO A 435 -18.68 5.01 -14.35
C PRO A 435 -20.00 4.79 -15.11
N GLU A 436 -20.96 5.70 -14.95
CA GLU A 436 -22.18 5.79 -15.77
C GLU A 436 -21.96 6.60 -17.04
#